data_b1842f2a04f1b9f92addd62625da1bbb
#
_entry.id   b1842f2a04f1b9f92addd62625da1bbb
#
_cell.length_a   1.000
_cell.length_b   1.000
_cell.length_c   1.000
_cell.angle_alpha   90.00
_cell.angle_beta   90.00
_cell.angle_gamma   90.00
#
_symmetry.space_group_name_H-M   'P 1'
#
loop_
_entity.id
_entity.type
_entity.pdbx_description
1 polymer ?
#
loop_
_entity_poly.entity_id
_entity_poly.type
_entity_poly.pdbx_seq_one_letter_code
_entity_poly.pdbx_strand_id
1 'polypeptide(L)'
;DIQEERITSLFADAIYKAYEMDQIDFSSYDLVVVFHAGIGQDFSLPFLDPTPEDIPSTYVDNEMILTYFGSSSISADGHEISHGIILPETQNHLLFDIAESMFSDASEPCEYQYGLTGTFALMIGFAVGLPPLWNIETGESGVGVFGLMDQGSNNGRGLVPSPPTAWSRIFAGWEMPTNAGFGSVVNLQSRSENQLVKVPINDSE
;
A
#
# COMPACT_ATOMS: atom_id res chain seq x y z
N ASP A 1 -2.77 -14.14 14.49
CA ASP A 1 -1.94 -13.17 15.24
C ASP A 1 -2.84 -12.19 15.98
N ILE A 2 -2.50 -11.83 17.24
CA ILE A 2 -3.31 -10.91 18.07
C ILE A 2 -3.39 -9.51 17.43
N GLN A 3 -2.35 -9.07 16.77
CA GLN A 3 -2.33 -7.78 16.09
C GLN A 3 -3.28 -7.77 14.88
N GLU A 4 -3.24 -8.79 14.05
CA GLU A 4 -4.16 -8.91 12.91
C GLU A 4 -5.62 -8.99 13.35
N GLU A 5 -5.92 -9.72 14.44
CA GLU A 5 -7.27 -9.78 15.01
C GLU A 5 -7.76 -8.39 15.41
N ARG A 6 -6.94 -7.60 16.10
CA ARG A 6 -7.28 -6.24 16.54
C ARG A 6 -7.49 -5.30 15.36
N ILE A 7 -6.63 -5.39 14.33
CA ILE A 7 -6.74 -4.58 13.11
C ILE A 7 -8.01 -4.92 12.35
N THR A 8 -8.30 -6.21 12.17
CA THR A 8 -9.52 -6.67 11.50
C THR A 8 -10.77 -6.27 12.27
N SER A 9 -10.72 -6.34 13.60
CA SER A 9 -11.82 -5.88 14.47
C SER A 9 -12.03 -4.38 14.38
N LEU A 10 -10.96 -3.58 14.37
CA LEU A 10 -11.04 -2.12 14.18
C LEU A 10 -11.72 -1.77 12.85
N PHE A 11 -11.35 -2.47 11.78
CA PHE A 11 -11.94 -2.28 10.45
C PHE A 11 -13.45 -2.58 10.47
N ALA A 12 -13.85 -3.69 11.06
CA ALA A 12 -15.26 -4.07 11.19
C ALA A 12 -16.06 -3.08 12.06
N ASP A 13 -15.50 -2.67 13.19
CA ASP A 13 -16.14 -1.71 14.09
C ASP A 13 -16.32 -0.34 13.42
N ALA A 14 -15.35 0.10 12.62
CA ALA A 14 -15.46 1.34 11.87
C ALA A 14 -16.61 1.30 10.86
N ILE A 15 -16.76 0.18 10.13
CA ILE A 15 -17.87 -0.03 9.19
C ILE A 15 -19.21 -0.02 9.92
N TYR A 16 -19.36 -0.79 11.01
CA TYR A 16 -20.58 -0.83 11.77
C TYR A 16 -20.97 0.53 12.36
N LYS A 17 -19.98 1.26 12.87
CA LYS A 17 -20.22 2.60 13.42
C LYS A 17 -20.61 3.61 12.35
N ALA A 18 -19.96 3.60 11.20
CA ALA A 18 -20.31 4.45 10.07
C ALA A 18 -21.75 4.17 9.58
N TYR A 19 -22.12 2.89 9.54
CA TYR A 19 -23.50 2.52 9.20
C TYR A 19 -24.50 2.96 10.29
N GLU A 20 -24.24 2.66 11.57
CA GLU A 20 -25.14 2.97 12.67
C GLU A 20 -25.37 4.48 12.87
N MET A 21 -24.30 5.28 12.77
CA MET A 21 -24.32 6.71 13.11
C MET A 21 -24.66 7.59 11.92
N ASP A 22 -24.09 7.28 10.77
CA ASP A 22 -24.15 8.14 9.58
C ASP A 22 -25.01 7.53 8.46
N GLN A 23 -25.47 6.29 8.62
CA GLN A 23 -26.28 5.55 7.65
C GLN A 23 -25.67 5.54 6.24
N ILE A 24 -24.36 5.30 6.18
CA ILE A 24 -23.64 5.26 4.92
C ILE A 24 -24.13 4.09 4.07
N ASP A 25 -24.52 4.39 2.84
CA ASP A 25 -24.84 3.39 1.81
C ASP A 25 -23.55 2.87 1.17
N PHE A 26 -23.03 1.77 1.70
CA PHE A 26 -21.78 1.16 1.20
C PHE A 26 -21.90 0.62 -0.22
N SER A 27 -23.12 0.38 -0.73
CA SER A 27 -23.31 -0.10 -2.11
C SER A 27 -22.87 0.91 -3.18
N SER A 28 -22.69 2.15 -2.78
CA SER A 28 -22.25 3.25 -3.65
C SER A 28 -20.72 3.37 -3.79
N TYR A 29 -19.96 2.52 -3.10
CA TYR A 29 -18.50 2.61 -3.04
C TYR A 29 -17.85 1.26 -3.33
N ASP A 30 -16.72 1.28 -4.04
CA ASP A 30 -15.95 0.09 -4.38
C ASP A 30 -14.92 -0.30 -3.31
N LEU A 31 -14.54 0.64 -2.43
CA LEU A 31 -13.51 0.42 -1.43
C LEU A 31 -13.78 1.26 -0.18
N VAL A 32 -13.61 0.63 0.98
CA VAL A 32 -13.64 1.31 2.28
C VAL A 32 -12.22 1.59 2.74
N VAL A 33 -11.94 2.84 3.10
CA VAL A 33 -10.68 3.27 3.69
C VAL A 33 -10.94 3.89 5.05
N VAL A 34 -10.32 3.34 6.08
CA VAL A 34 -10.38 3.83 7.46
C VAL A 34 -9.11 4.59 7.79
N PHE A 35 -9.25 5.86 8.14
CA PHE A 35 -8.14 6.63 8.69
C PHE A 35 -8.26 6.69 10.22
N HIS A 36 -7.23 6.20 10.90
CA HIS A 36 -7.17 6.33 12.36
C HIS A 36 -6.36 7.58 12.75
N ALA A 37 -6.68 8.15 13.90
CA ALA A 37 -5.91 9.25 14.47
C ALA A 37 -4.51 8.79 14.89
N GLY A 38 -3.54 9.67 14.76
CA GLY A 38 -2.17 9.46 15.20
C GLY A 38 -1.24 8.88 14.14
N ILE A 39 -0.14 8.36 14.63
CA ILE A 39 0.99 7.91 13.80
C ILE A 39 0.78 6.46 13.38
N GLY A 40 1.30 6.09 12.20
CA GLY A 40 1.37 4.70 11.74
C GLY A 40 2.67 4.01 12.12
N GLN A 41 2.58 2.70 12.35
CA GLN A 41 3.74 1.84 12.68
C GLN A 41 4.52 1.38 11.44
N ASP A 42 4.36 2.02 10.28
CA ASP A 42 5.01 1.58 9.04
C ASP A 42 6.52 1.86 9.02
N PHE A 43 6.96 2.85 9.79
CA PHE A 43 8.36 3.22 9.96
C PHE A 43 8.71 3.22 11.45
N SER A 44 9.20 2.09 11.93
CA SER A 44 9.71 1.96 13.30
C SER A 44 11.21 2.16 13.34
N LEU A 45 11.67 2.95 14.33
CA LEU A 45 13.08 3.03 14.67
C LEU A 45 13.35 2.07 15.82
N PRO A 46 14.01 0.92 15.59
CA PRO A 46 14.32 -0.02 16.65
C PRO A 46 14.97 0.69 17.84
N PHE A 47 14.46 0.44 19.04
CA PHE A 47 14.92 1.01 20.32
C PHE A 47 14.63 2.51 20.56
N LEU A 48 14.13 3.24 19.56
CA LEU A 48 13.84 4.67 19.68
C LEU A 48 12.37 4.99 19.48
N ASP A 49 11.56 4.00 19.13
CA ASP A 49 10.12 4.17 18.95
C ASP A 49 9.43 4.28 20.32
N PRO A 50 8.82 5.43 20.64
CA PRO A 50 8.11 5.61 21.91
C PRO A 50 6.76 4.92 21.96
N THR A 51 6.22 4.52 20.79
CA THR A 51 4.88 3.97 20.63
C THR A 51 4.89 2.76 19.70
N PRO A 52 5.62 1.67 20.07
CA PRO A 52 5.83 0.50 19.22
C PRO A 52 4.56 -0.33 18.96
N GLU A 53 3.44 0.07 19.53
CA GLU A 53 2.12 -0.57 19.39
C GLU A 53 1.14 0.29 18.56
N ASP A 54 1.64 1.28 17.81
CA ASP A 54 0.83 2.04 16.86
C ASP A 54 0.29 1.13 15.75
N ILE A 55 -0.79 1.56 15.11
CA ILE A 55 -1.48 0.75 14.10
C ILE A 55 -0.76 0.92 12.76
N PRO A 56 -0.26 -0.17 12.14
CA PRO A 56 0.35 -0.11 10.81
C PRO A 56 -0.69 0.12 9.72
N SER A 57 -0.26 0.71 8.62
CA SER A 57 -1.04 0.71 7.38
C SER A 57 -1.30 -0.72 6.93
N THR A 58 -2.56 -1.08 6.75
CA THR A 58 -2.94 -2.47 6.50
C THR A 58 -3.98 -2.56 5.39
N TYR A 59 -3.75 -3.44 4.44
CA TYR A 59 -4.78 -3.95 3.57
C TYR A 59 -5.46 -5.14 4.25
N VAL A 60 -6.70 -4.93 4.68
CA VAL A 60 -7.54 -5.97 5.26
C VAL A 60 -8.20 -6.74 4.13
N ASP A 61 -7.84 -8.00 3.98
CA ASP A 61 -8.38 -8.88 2.93
C ASP A 61 -9.46 -9.84 3.46
N ASN A 62 -10.04 -10.59 2.55
CA ASN A 62 -11.10 -11.54 2.87
C ASN A 62 -10.60 -12.74 3.69
N GLU A 63 -9.32 -13.08 3.64
CA GLU A 63 -8.73 -14.16 4.45
C GLU A 63 -8.60 -13.75 5.90
N MET A 64 -8.17 -12.53 6.17
CA MET A 64 -8.15 -11.93 7.50
C MET A 64 -9.56 -11.89 8.09
N ILE A 65 -10.54 -11.40 7.32
CA ILE A 65 -11.94 -11.33 7.77
C ILE A 65 -12.47 -12.74 8.06
N LEU A 66 -12.22 -13.70 7.18
CA LEU A 66 -12.65 -15.10 7.39
C LEU A 66 -12.03 -15.71 8.65
N THR A 67 -10.74 -15.46 8.86
CA THR A 67 -9.98 -16.03 9.99
C THR A 67 -10.55 -15.56 11.33
N TYR A 68 -10.93 -14.28 11.46
CA TYR A 68 -11.31 -13.70 12.75
C TYR A 68 -12.82 -13.57 12.94
N PHE A 69 -13.61 -13.51 11.87
CA PHE A 69 -15.08 -13.40 11.95
C PHE A 69 -15.84 -14.64 11.46
N GLY A 70 -15.15 -15.61 10.84
CA GLY A 70 -15.78 -16.80 10.29
C GLY A 70 -16.64 -16.56 9.03
N SER A 71 -16.59 -15.36 8.46
CA SER A 71 -17.20 -14.95 7.20
C SER A 71 -16.14 -14.27 6.33
N SER A 72 -16.18 -14.42 5.02
CA SER A 72 -15.24 -13.76 4.10
C SER A 72 -15.55 -12.27 3.85
N SER A 73 -16.56 -11.74 4.51
CA SER A 73 -17.01 -10.35 4.37
C SER A 73 -17.70 -9.85 5.64
N ILE A 74 -17.74 -8.53 5.77
CA ILE A 74 -18.48 -7.80 6.79
C ILE A 74 -19.75 -7.29 6.13
N SER A 75 -20.92 -7.65 6.70
CA SER A 75 -22.21 -7.24 6.14
C SER A 75 -22.70 -5.95 6.81
N ALA A 76 -22.94 -4.92 6.01
CA ALA A 76 -23.54 -3.66 6.45
C ALA A 76 -24.67 -3.29 5.47
N ASP A 77 -25.88 -3.14 5.98
CA ASP A 77 -27.10 -2.86 5.19
C ASP A 77 -27.32 -3.81 4.00
N GLY A 78 -26.95 -5.08 4.17
CA GLY A 78 -27.08 -6.08 3.11
C GLY A 78 -26.02 -5.98 2.01
N HIS A 79 -25.05 -5.08 2.17
CA HIS A 79 -23.86 -4.99 1.33
C HIS A 79 -22.69 -5.71 1.97
N GLU A 80 -21.97 -6.52 1.18
CA GLU A 80 -20.87 -7.35 1.65
C GLU A 80 -19.53 -6.68 1.34
N ILE A 81 -18.81 -6.30 2.40
CA ILE A 81 -17.48 -5.67 2.32
C ILE A 81 -16.45 -6.74 2.59
N SER A 82 -15.72 -7.17 1.55
CA SER A 82 -14.77 -8.28 1.61
C SER A 82 -13.32 -7.85 1.79
N HIS A 83 -13.04 -6.56 1.70
CA HIS A 83 -11.69 -6.01 1.88
C HIS A 83 -11.75 -4.49 2.10
N GLY A 84 -10.63 -3.94 2.56
CA GLY A 84 -10.47 -2.50 2.71
C GLY A 84 -9.08 -2.12 3.19
N ILE A 85 -8.92 -0.87 3.57
CA ILE A 85 -7.62 -0.31 3.94
C ILE A 85 -7.74 0.41 5.28
N ILE A 86 -6.76 0.24 6.14
CA ILE A 86 -6.53 1.08 7.32
C ILE A 86 -5.26 1.90 7.10
N LEU A 87 -5.34 3.19 7.34
CA LEU A 87 -4.22 4.12 7.22
C LEU A 87 -4.14 5.04 8.45
N PRO A 88 -2.94 5.47 8.83
CA PRO A 88 -2.77 6.48 9.86
C PRO A 88 -3.09 7.88 9.35
N GLU A 89 -3.32 8.81 10.25
CA GLU A 89 -3.37 10.23 9.96
C GLU A 89 -2.03 10.76 9.46
N THR A 90 -0.92 10.22 9.99
CA THR A 90 0.43 10.64 9.65
C THR A 90 1.44 9.51 9.78
N GLN A 91 2.54 9.64 9.05
CA GLN A 91 3.73 8.78 9.16
C GLN A 91 4.87 9.45 9.94
N ASN A 92 4.63 10.64 10.49
CA ASN A 92 5.68 11.46 11.06
C ASN A 92 5.75 11.28 12.57
N HIS A 93 6.79 10.61 13.04
CA HIS A 93 7.13 10.53 14.44
C HIS A 93 7.71 11.83 14.97
N LEU A 94 7.26 12.28 16.15
CA LEU A 94 7.82 13.41 16.87
C LEU A 94 9.34 13.28 17.11
N LEU A 95 9.84 12.05 17.20
CA LEU A 95 11.28 11.81 17.35
C LEU A 95 12.09 12.21 16.13
N PHE A 96 11.54 12.14 14.93
CA PHE A 96 12.21 12.64 13.74
C PHE A 96 12.39 14.15 13.83
N ASP A 97 11.34 14.87 14.27
CA ASP A 97 11.39 16.32 14.45
C ASP A 97 12.39 16.73 15.53
N ILE A 98 12.46 15.97 16.64
CA ILE A 98 13.39 16.22 17.74
C ILE A 98 14.83 15.86 17.33
N ALA A 99 15.05 14.69 16.77
CA ALA A 99 16.38 14.24 16.34
C ALA A 99 16.96 15.20 15.31
N GLU A 100 16.13 15.69 14.42
CA GLU A 100 16.51 16.63 13.40
C GLU A 100 16.88 18.01 13.99
N SER A 101 16.04 18.55 14.87
CA SER A 101 16.32 19.80 15.56
C SER A 101 17.60 19.75 16.41
N MET A 102 18.02 18.53 16.84
CA MET A 102 19.25 18.32 17.62
C MET A 102 20.49 18.12 16.76
N PHE A 103 20.37 17.63 15.55
CA PHE A 103 21.52 17.20 14.72
C PHE A 103 21.65 17.97 13.41
N SER A 104 20.71 18.80 13.03
CA SER A 104 20.79 19.61 11.83
C SER A 104 20.58 21.09 12.13
N ASP A 105 21.19 21.94 11.32
CA ASP A 105 20.96 23.38 11.26
C ASP A 105 19.66 23.67 10.44
N ALA A 106 18.75 22.71 10.39
CA ALA A 106 17.56 22.77 9.57
C ALA A 106 16.62 23.89 10.05
N SER A 107 16.55 24.91 9.24
CA SER A 107 15.66 26.06 9.46
C SER A 107 14.19 25.79 9.08
N GLU A 108 13.90 24.61 8.53
CA GLU A 108 12.60 24.23 7.98
C GLU A 108 12.11 22.90 8.57
N PRO A 109 11.20 22.93 9.58
CA PRO A 109 10.71 21.71 10.25
C PRO A 109 10.01 20.70 9.32
N CYS A 110 9.56 21.14 8.15
CA CYS A 110 8.86 20.29 7.19
C CYS A 110 9.76 19.56 6.19
N GLU A 111 11.08 19.81 6.20
CA GLU A 111 12.00 19.30 5.18
C GLU A 111 12.18 17.76 5.23
N TYR A 112 11.83 17.14 6.35
CA TYR A 112 12.04 15.72 6.60
C TYR A 112 10.77 14.90 6.84
N GLN A 113 9.63 15.46 6.53
CA GLN A 113 8.36 14.76 6.69
C GLN A 113 8.22 13.62 5.68
N TYR A 114 7.64 12.52 6.16
CA TYR A 114 7.22 11.41 5.34
C TYR A 114 5.80 11.65 4.80
N GLY A 115 5.61 11.43 3.52
CA GLY A 115 4.31 11.52 2.89
C GLY A 115 3.56 10.19 2.94
N LEU A 116 2.25 10.26 3.12
CA LEU A 116 1.38 9.08 3.11
C LEU A 116 1.05 8.61 1.68
N THR A 117 1.37 9.39 0.66
CA THR A 117 0.99 9.14 -0.74
C THR A 117 1.45 7.77 -1.23
N GLY A 118 2.70 7.41 -0.94
CA GLY A 118 3.27 6.14 -1.40
C GLY A 118 2.67 4.93 -0.70
N THR A 119 2.47 5.02 0.61
CA THR A 119 1.79 3.97 1.39
C THR A 119 0.35 3.81 0.93
N PHE A 120 -0.37 4.91 0.73
CA PHE A 120 -1.73 4.87 0.20
C PHE A 120 -1.78 4.23 -1.19
N ALA A 121 -0.88 4.63 -2.09
CA ALA A 121 -0.79 4.04 -3.43
C ALA A 121 -0.47 2.53 -3.39
N LEU A 122 0.41 2.09 -2.47
CA LEU A 122 0.71 0.67 -2.24
C LEU A 122 -0.55 -0.10 -1.79
N MET A 123 -1.30 0.44 -0.82
CA MET A 123 -2.53 -0.19 -0.32
C MET A 123 -3.62 -0.27 -1.40
N ILE A 124 -3.78 0.79 -2.20
CA ILE A 124 -4.65 0.74 -3.39
C ILE A 124 -4.16 -0.32 -4.38
N GLY A 125 -2.86 -0.48 -4.55
CA GLY A 125 -2.27 -1.55 -5.36
C GLY A 125 -2.77 -2.93 -4.93
N PHE A 126 -2.77 -3.23 -3.64
CA PHE A 126 -3.36 -4.47 -3.12
C PHE A 126 -4.86 -4.56 -3.38
N ALA A 127 -5.60 -3.48 -3.15
CA ALA A 127 -7.05 -3.46 -3.36
C ALA A 127 -7.46 -3.72 -4.82
N VAL A 128 -6.63 -3.34 -5.78
CA VAL A 128 -6.85 -3.66 -7.21
C VAL A 128 -6.19 -4.97 -7.65
N GLY A 129 -5.70 -5.78 -6.70
CA GLY A 129 -5.20 -7.13 -6.93
C GLY A 129 -3.74 -7.23 -7.37
N LEU A 130 -2.93 -6.18 -7.19
CA LEU A 130 -1.50 -6.28 -7.44
C LEU A 130 -0.82 -7.05 -6.30
N PRO A 131 -0.03 -8.10 -6.59
CA PRO A 131 0.71 -8.81 -5.56
C PRO A 131 1.94 -8.02 -5.09
N PRO A 132 2.44 -8.29 -3.87
CA PRO A 132 3.71 -7.76 -3.41
C PRO A 132 4.86 -8.24 -4.31
N LEU A 133 5.87 -7.40 -4.50
CA LEU A 133 7.09 -7.74 -5.24
C LEU A 133 8.29 -7.88 -4.30
N TRP A 134 8.05 -8.13 -3.04
CA TRP A 134 9.03 -8.53 -2.03
C TRP A 134 8.67 -9.90 -1.46
N ASN A 135 9.63 -10.53 -0.82
CA ASN A 135 9.37 -11.78 -0.09
C ASN A 135 8.60 -11.45 1.21
N ILE A 136 7.36 -11.90 1.31
CA ILE A 136 6.47 -11.59 2.45
C ILE A 136 6.91 -12.27 3.75
N GLU A 137 7.72 -13.35 3.69
CA GLU A 137 8.21 -14.06 4.87
C GLU A 137 9.49 -13.41 5.44
N THR A 138 10.39 -12.95 4.55
CA THR A 138 11.70 -12.42 4.95
C THR A 138 11.79 -10.90 4.88
N GLY A 139 10.84 -10.23 4.22
CA GLY A 139 10.88 -8.80 3.92
C GLY A 139 11.92 -8.43 2.84
N GLU A 140 12.56 -9.42 2.20
CA GLU A 140 13.59 -9.17 1.20
C GLU A 140 12.97 -8.59 -0.08
N SER A 141 13.50 -7.45 -0.51
CA SER A 141 13.05 -6.73 -1.71
C SER A 141 13.35 -7.51 -2.99
N GLY A 142 12.41 -7.54 -3.92
CA GLY A 142 12.56 -8.17 -5.23
C GLY A 142 12.94 -7.19 -6.34
N VAL A 143 12.30 -6.03 -6.40
CA VAL A 143 12.53 -5.00 -7.44
C VAL A 143 13.00 -3.66 -6.86
N GLY A 144 13.06 -3.54 -5.56
CA GLY A 144 13.55 -2.35 -4.85
C GLY A 144 12.72 -1.11 -5.12
N VAL A 145 13.42 -0.01 -5.23
CA VAL A 145 12.84 1.33 -5.43
C VAL A 145 12.18 1.54 -6.82
N PHE A 146 12.27 0.55 -7.70
CA PHE A 146 11.78 0.68 -9.07
C PHE A 146 10.31 0.29 -9.24
N GLY A 147 9.66 -0.26 -8.22
CA GLY A 147 8.27 -0.69 -8.29
C GLY A 147 7.44 -0.26 -7.10
N LEU A 148 6.20 0.21 -7.36
CA LEU A 148 5.25 0.59 -6.32
C LEU A 148 5.00 -0.53 -5.30
N MET A 149 4.85 -1.76 -5.79
CA MET A 149 4.54 -2.94 -4.96
C MET A 149 5.77 -3.50 -4.23
N ASP A 150 6.81 -2.69 -4.03
CA ASP A 150 8.02 -2.94 -3.27
C ASP A 150 8.48 -1.61 -2.64
N GLN A 151 9.76 -1.41 -2.41
CA GLN A 151 10.32 -0.20 -1.77
C GLN A 151 10.09 1.09 -2.57
N GLY A 152 9.65 1.00 -3.82
CA GLY A 152 9.30 2.17 -4.63
C GLY A 152 8.13 2.99 -4.10
N SER A 153 7.29 2.44 -3.21
CA SER A 153 6.29 3.19 -2.45
C SER A 153 6.93 4.26 -1.56
N ASN A 154 8.15 4.02 -1.08
CA ASN A 154 8.85 4.90 -0.13
C ASN A 154 9.71 5.98 -0.82
N ASN A 155 9.72 6.04 -2.15
CA ASN A 155 10.52 7.03 -2.89
C ASN A 155 10.13 8.46 -2.52
N GLY A 156 11.16 9.32 -2.42
CA GLY A 156 10.99 10.69 -1.97
C GLY A 156 10.29 10.77 -0.60
N ARG A 157 10.61 9.82 0.29
CA ARG A 157 9.96 9.68 1.61
C ARG A 157 8.45 9.48 1.50
N GLY A 158 8.00 8.67 0.57
CA GLY A 158 6.59 8.41 0.33
C GLY A 158 5.82 9.52 -0.39
N LEU A 159 6.49 10.62 -0.79
CA LEU A 159 5.86 11.72 -1.52
C LEU A 159 5.78 11.48 -3.03
N VAL A 160 6.75 10.75 -3.58
CA VAL A 160 6.87 10.52 -5.03
C VAL A 160 7.08 9.02 -5.31
N PRO A 161 6.08 8.17 -5.05
CA PRO A 161 6.21 6.74 -5.27
C PRO A 161 6.50 6.39 -6.71
N SER A 162 7.18 5.28 -6.91
CA SER A 162 7.34 4.68 -8.23
C SER A 162 6.00 4.21 -8.78
N PRO A 163 5.81 4.23 -10.11
CA PRO A 163 4.65 3.58 -10.70
C PRO A 163 4.72 2.05 -10.54
N PRO A 164 3.59 1.34 -10.74
CA PRO A 164 3.61 -0.11 -10.88
C PRO A 164 4.58 -0.56 -11.97
N THR A 165 5.31 -1.66 -11.72
CA THR A 165 6.27 -2.19 -12.70
C THR A 165 5.60 -2.60 -14.01
N ALA A 166 6.38 -2.77 -15.06
CA ALA A 166 5.88 -3.32 -16.32
C ALA A 166 5.18 -4.66 -16.13
N TRP A 167 5.76 -5.53 -15.29
CA TRP A 167 5.17 -6.81 -14.94
C TRP A 167 3.82 -6.64 -14.23
N SER A 168 3.73 -5.74 -13.23
CA SER A 168 2.49 -5.48 -12.50
C SER A 168 1.37 -5.00 -13.43
N ARG A 169 1.69 -4.10 -14.37
CA ARG A 169 0.70 -3.58 -15.35
C ARG A 169 0.21 -4.65 -16.33
N ILE A 170 1.10 -5.54 -16.76
CA ILE A 170 0.74 -6.71 -17.58
C ILE A 170 -0.12 -7.68 -16.78
N PHE A 171 0.30 -7.98 -15.54
CA PHE A 171 -0.43 -8.87 -14.63
C PHE A 171 -1.85 -8.41 -14.38
N ALA A 172 -2.04 -7.12 -14.13
CA ALA A 172 -3.36 -6.50 -13.94
C ALA A 172 -4.18 -6.37 -15.24
N GLY A 173 -3.59 -6.67 -16.41
CA GLY A 173 -4.25 -6.49 -17.70
C GLY A 173 -4.40 -5.03 -18.15
N TRP A 174 -3.70 -4.10 -17.49
CA TRP A 174 -3.75 -2.67 -17.82
C TRP A 174 -3.00 -2.34 -19.09
N GLU A 175 -1.97 -3.11 -19.41
CA GLU A 175 -1.17 -2.94 -20.61
C GLU A 175 -0.88 -4.28 -21.30
N MET A 176 -0.90 -4.26 -22.62
CA MET A 176 -0.55 -5.42 -23.46
C MET A 176 0.83 -5.18 -24.08
N PRO A 177 1.83 -6.03 -23.79
CA PRO A 177 3.16 -5.86 -24.35
C PRO A 177 3.19 -6.20 -25.85
N THR A 178 3.99 -5.46 -26.58
CA THR A 178 4.36 -5.85 -27.96
C THR A 178 5.50 -6.87 -27.92
N ASN A 179 5.37 -7.97 -28.61
CA ASN A 179 6.45 -8.95 -28.72
C ASN A 179 7.54 -8.45 -29.67
N ALA A 180 8.77 -8.39 -29.20
CA ALA A 180 9.93 -8.11 -30.04
C ALA A 180 10.41 -9.40 -30.72
N GLY A 181 10.51 -9.43 -32.05
CA GLY A 181 11.14 -10.51 -32.77
C GLY A 181 12.66 -10.52 -32.59
N PHE A 182 13.28 -11.67 -32.83
CA PHE A 182 14.73 -11.78 -32.79
C PHE A 182 15.42 -10.80 -33.77
N GLY A 183 16.37 -10.03 -33.28
CA GLY A 183 17.09 -9.01 -34.07
C GLY A 183 16.30 -7.73 -34.39
N SER A 184 15.09 -7.57 -33.85
CA SER A 184 14.33 -6.32 -34.01
C SER A 184 14.92 -5.19 -33.17
N VAL A 185 14.81 -3.97 -33.69
CA VAL A 185 15.14 -2.73 -32.97
C VAL A 185 13.81 -2.08 -32.56
N VAL A 186 13.63 -1.85 -31.29
CA VAL A 186 12.44 -1.20 -30.73
C VAL A 186 12.84 0.10 -30.04
N ASN A 187 12.21 1.20 -30.45
CA ASN A 187 12.36 2.49 -29.80
C ASN A 187 11.22 2.65 -28.76
N LEU A 188 11.58 2.69 -27.48
CA LEU A 188 10.66 2.98 -26.38
C LEU A 188 10.78 4.47 -26.03
N GLN A 189 9.66 5.18 -26.05
CA GLN A 189 9.63 6.57 -25.60
C GLN A 189 9.36 6.62 -24.09
N SER A 190 10.09 7.48 -23.39
CA SER A 190 9.88 7.69 -21.96
C SER A 190 8.47 8.23 -21.69
N ARG A 191 7.79 7.64 -20.73
CA ARG A 191 6.47 8.06 -20.22
C ARG A 191 5.31 8.00 -21.22
N SER A 192 5.43 7.26 -22.30
CA SER A 192 4.30 7.06 -23.20
C SER A 192 3.49 5.84 -22.78
N GLU A 193 2.18 5.97 -22.88
CA GLU A 193 1.24 4.87 -22.68
C GLU A 193 1.48 3.75 -23.71
N ASN A 194 1.24 2.51 -23.32
CA ASN A 194 1.29 1.33 -24.18
C ASN A 194 2.66 1.02 -24.82
N GLN A 195 3.75 1.24 -24.07
CA GLN A 195 5.10 0.94 -24.56
C GLN A 195 5.83 -0.11 -23.73
N LEU A 196 5.19 -1.24 -23.56
CA LEU A 196 5.85 -2.42 -23.02
C LEU A 196 6.26 -3.36 -24.16
N VAL A 197 7.49 -3.84 -24.05
CA VAL A 197 8.02 -4.83 -25.00
C VAL A 197 8.38 -6.09 -24.25
N LYS A 198 7.83 -7.20 -24.69
CA LYS A 198 8.22 -8.53 -24.24
C LYS A 198 9.27 -9.07 -25.19
N VAL A 199 10.44 -9.41 -24.64
CA VAL A 199 11.52 -10.08 -25.38
C VAL A 199 11.51 -11.53 -25.01
N PRO A 200 11.12 -12.45 -25.90
CA PRO A 200 11.15 -13.88 -25.61
C PRO A 200 12.61 -14.34 -25.48
N ILE A 201 12.89 -15.14 -24.45
CA ILE A 201 14.24 -15.68 -24.20
C ILE A 201 14.38 -17.03 -24.90
N ASN A 202 13.27 -17.76 -25.05
CA ASN A 202 13.21 -19.03 -25.77
C ASN A 202 11.81 -19.23 -26.36
N ASP A 203 11.63 -20.29 -27.15
CA ASP A 203 10.37 -20.56 -27.88
C ASP A 203 9.20 -21.00 -26.98
N SER A 204 9.41 -21.10 -25.67
CA SER A 204 8.43 -21.59 -24.68
C SER A 204 7.94 -20.52 -23.69
N GLU A 205 8.39 -19.28 -23.81
CA GLU A 205 7.97 -18.15 -22.98
C GLU A 205 7.61 -16.88 -23.79
#